data_e14288e4841ff0d78d3705c8d6fdc468
#
_entry.id   e14288e4841ff0d78d3705c8d6fdc468
#
_cell.length_a   1.000
_cell.length_b   1.000
_cell.length_c   1.000
_cell.angle_alpha   90.00
_cell.angle_beta   90.00
_cell.angle_gamma   90.00
#
_symmetry.space_group_name_H-M   'P 1'
#
loop_
_entity.id
_entity.type
_entity.pdbx_description
1 polymer ?
#
loop_
_entity_poly.entity_id
_entity_poly.type
_entity_poly.pdbx_seq_one_letter_code
_entity_poly.pdbx_strand_id
1 'polypeptide(L)'
;MSYEAPTSRPNPRRVLVIDINDPRQNAELVLKALASDKRIAILRFLGSNSSSVNEIAEALDLPASTATMHVNALEEAGLVLTALKPATRGLQKICARAHDQVLIVLPEGERTSENTVDISMPIGAYVDCRVRPTCGIASEHGIIGQFDDPDSFYDPERINAQLIWFKQGSVEYRFPNRMPHNAMLHSLQFSMEICSEAPLHNEVWPSDITLWVNDMEVGTWTSPGDLGGDRGTLTPSWWEEWNSQYGLLKMWKVTPKGSFVDGVQVSGVTLDDCRIGYGGFVSMRLGIKDNAANVGGMNIFGRQFGNYPQDIVMRMVFERRQRD
;
A
#
# COMPACT_ATOMS: atom_id res chain seq x y z
N MET A 1 -37.77 -23.06 3.80
CA MET A 1 -36.97 -22.31 4.79
C MET A 1 -35.93 -21.56 3.97
N SER A 2 -36.17 -20.28 3.73
CA SER A 2 -35.29 -19.39 2.96
C SER A 2 -34.22 -18.85 3.91
N TYR A 3 -32.96 -19.16 3.62
CA TYR A 3 -31.80 -18.67 4.34
C TYR A 3 -31.51 -17.26 3.79
N GLU A 4 -31.86 -16.24 4.54
CA GLU A 4 -31.39 -14.87 4.27
C GLU A 4 -29.96 -14.73 4.77
N ALA A 5 -29.01 -14.54 3.86
CA ALA A 5 -27.62 -14.19 4.19
C ALA A 5 -27.56 -12.77 4.77
N PRO A 6 -26.79 -12.52 5.84
CA PRO A 6 -26.61 -11.18 6.37
C PRO A 6 -25.81 -10.32 5.42
N THR A 7 -26.47 -9.35 4.78
CA THR A 7 -25.84 -8.30 3.97
C THR A 7 -25.21 -7.24 4.90
N SER A 8 -24.08 -7.51 5.51
CA SER A 8 -23.25 -6.46 6.08
C SER A 8 -22.22 -6.03 5.03
N ARG A 9 -22.52 -4.96 4.30
CA ARG A 9 -21.48 -4.23 3.55
C ARG A 9 -20.42 -3.80 4.54
N PRO A 10 -19.11 -4.03 4.29
CA PRO A 10 -18.06 -3.52 5.18
C PRO A 10 -18.20 -2.01 5.23
N ASN A 11 -18.34 -1.47 6.45
CA ASN A 11 -18.41 -0.03 6.67
C ASN A 11 -17.07 0.57 6.17
N PRO A 12 -17.09 1.60 5.31
CA PRO A 12 -15.86 2.18 4.80
C PRO A 12 -14.98 2.63 5.98
N ARG A 13 -13.73 2.15 6.00
CA ARG A 13 -12.78 2.49 7.08
C ARG A 13 -12.54 3.99 7.12
N ARG A 14 -12.64 4.57 8.29
CA ARG A 14 -12.41 6.00 8.52
C ARG A 14 -10.90 6.22 8.66
N VAL A 15 -10.27 6.84 7.67
CA VAL A 15 -8.83 7.10 7.64
C VAL A 15 -8.57 8.58 7.97
N LEU A 16 -7.72 8.84 8.96
CA LEU A 16 -7.14 10.15 9.20
C LEU A 16 -5.81 10.23 8.45
N VAL A 17 -5.71 11.14 7.50
CA VAL A 17 -4.45 11.41 6.77
C VAL A 17 -3.82 12.67 7.36
N ILE A 18 -2.59 12.55 7.83
CA ILE A 18 -1.79 13.65 8.39
C ILE A 18 -0.60 13.90 7.49
N ASP A 19 -0.56 15.03 6.80
CA ASP A 19 0.62 15.51 6.09
C ASP A 19 1.44 16.41 7.02
N ILE A 20 2.64 15.99 7.38
CA ILE A 20 3.53 16.74 8.30
C ILE A 20 3.92 18.12 7.73
N ASN A 21 3.87 18.29 6.40
CA ASN A 21 4.17 19.57 5.75
C ASN A 21 2.99 20.53 5.70
N ASP A 22 1.76 20.09 5.96
CA ASP A 22 0.60 20.98 5.97
C ASP A 22 0.48 21.68 7.35
N PRO A 23 0.82 22.97 7.46
CA PRO A 23 0.78 23.68 8.74
C PRO A 23 -0.63 23.83 9.31
N ARG A 24 -1.68 23.57 8.52
CA ARG A 24 -3.08 23.58 8.95
C ARG A 24 -3.46 22.30 9.69
N GLN A 25 -2.69 21.23 9.49
CA GLN A 25 -2.87 19.95 10.18
C GLN A 25 -1.94 19.91 11.39
N ASN A 26 -2.51 19.76 12.58
CA ASN A 26 -1.70 19.70 13.80
C ASN A 26 -1.07 18.30 13.98
N ALA A 27 -0.11 17.96 13.09
CA ALA A 27 0.58 16.67 13.09
C ALA A 27 1.24 16.38 14.44
N GLU A 28 1.86 17.38 15.06
CA GLU A 28 2.54 17.25 16.35
C GLU A 28 1.56 16.81 17.47
N LEU A 29 0.34 17.34 17.48
CA LEU A 29 -0.67 17.00 18.46
C LEU A 29 -1.10 15.53 18.33
N VAL A 30 -1.36 15.07 17.08
CA VAL A 30 -1.74 13.68 16.82
C VAL A 30 -0.60 12.73 17.18
N LEU A 31 0.64 13.05 16.78
CA LEU A 31 1.82 12.23 17.11
C LEU A 31 2.04 12.15 18.63
N LYS A 32 1.96 13.28 19.35
CA LYS A 32 2.03 13.30 20.81
C LYS A 32 0.89 12.50 21.47
N ALA A 33 -0.31 12.57 20.92
CA ALA A 33 -1.43 11.80 21.42
C ALA A 33 -1.22 10.29 21.27
N LEU A 34 -0.61 9.84 20.19
CA LEU A 34 -0.29 8.42 19.94
C LEU A 34 0.97 7.94 20.68
N ALA A 35 1.86 8.82 21.13
CA ALA A 35 3.09 8.50 21.85
C ALA A 35 2.84 8.18 23.34
N SER A 36 1.82 7.38 23.66
CA SER A 36 1.50 7.00 25.06
C SER A 36 0.77 5.66 25.09
N ASP A 37 1.33 4.69 25.80
CA ASP A 37 0.77 3.34 25.94
C ASP A 37 -0.65 3.38 26.52
N LYS A 38 -0.92 4.27 27.49
CA LYS A 38 -2.24 4.40 28.09
C LYS A 38 -3.28 4.92 27.08
N ARG A 39 -2.91 5.86 26.23
CA ARG A 39 -3.81 6.38 25.19
C ARG A 39 -4.03 5.37 24.07
N ILE A 40 -3.01 4.59 23.72
CA ILE A 40 -3.15 3.46 22.79
C ILE A 40 -4.07 2.40 23.38
N ALA A 41 -3.95 2.07 24.67
CA ALA A 41 -4.84 1.13 25.35
C ALA A 41 -6.31 1.62 25.33
N ILE A 42 -6.55 2.92 25.53
CA ILE A 42 -7.90 3.54 25.40
C ILE A 42 -8.43 3.37 23.98
N LEU A 43 -7.64 3.65 22.94
CA LEU A 43 -8.06 3.51 21.54
C LEU A 43 -8.35 2.04 21.18
N ARG A 44 -7.59 1.08 21.73
CA ARG A 44 -7.87 -0.35 21.58
C ARG A 44 -9.17 -0.75 22.28
N PHE A 45 -9.37 -0.30 23.50
CA PHE A 45 -10.58 -0.59 24.28
C PHE A 45 -11.85 -0.05 23.61
N LEU A 46 -11.79 1.17 23.06
CA LEU A 46 -12.91 1.76 22.33
C LEU A 46 -13.24 1.00 21.04
N GLY A 47 -12.28 0.37 20.37
CA GLY A 47 -12.50 -0.51 19.20
C GLY A 47 -13.61 -0.02 18.27
N SER A 48 -14.67 -0.82 18.13
CA SER A 48 -15.92 -0.48 17.43
C SER A 48 -17.06 -0.03 18.36
N ASN A 49 -16.82 0.03 19.69
CA ASN A 49 -17.82 0.37 20.68
C ASN A 49 -17.62 1.78 21.24
N SER A 50 -18.66 2.32 21.83
CA SER A 50 -18.58 3.56 22.62
C SER A 50 -18.65 3.24 24.11
N SER A 51 -17.87 3.96 24.93
CA SER A 51 -17.83 3.76 26.38
C SER A 51 -17.70 5.10 27.11
N SER A 52 -18.17 5.14 28.34
CA SER A 52 -17.98 6.31 29.20
C SER A 52 -16.54 6.39 29.74
N VAL A 53 -16.13 7.57 30.17
CA VAL A 53 -14.82 7.76 30.80
C VAL A 53 -14.66 6.87 32.05
N ASN A 54 -15.73 6.62 32.80
CA ASN A 54 -15.69 5.77 33.99
C ASN A 54 -15.48 4.30 33.63
N GLU A 55 -16.16 3.79 32.58
CA GLU A 55 -15.96 2.43 32.08
C GLU A 55 -14.55 2.24 31.53
N ILE A 56 -13.99 3.24 30.85
CA ILE A 56 -12.59 3.25 30.39
C ILE A 56 -11.65 3.18 31.61
N ALA A 57 -11.89 3.96 32.64
CA ALA A 57 -11.09 4.00 33.86
C ALA A 57 -11.08 2.64 34.58
N GLU A 58 -12.26 2.02 34.73
CA GLU A 58 -12.42 0.70 35.34
C GLU A 58 -11.75 -0.38 34.52
N ALA A 59 -12.01 -0.45 33.21
CA ALA A 59 -11.48 -1.48 32.32
C ALA A 59 -9.94 -1.48 32.21
N LEU A 60 -9.32 -0.29 32.34
CA LEU A 60 -7.87 -0.13 32.19
C LEU A 60 -7.14 0.09 33.51
N ASP A 61 -7.83 -0.10 34.65
CA ASP A 61 -7.30 0.12 36.00
C ASP A 61 -6.60 1.48 36.15
N LEU A 62 -7.32 2.56 35.74
CA LEU A 62 -6.84 3.93 35.80
C LEU A 62 -7.67 4.75 36.79
N PRO A 63 -7.06 5.69 37.54
CA PRO A 63 -7.83 6.72 38.24
C PRO A 63 -8.71 7.50 37.24
N ALA A 64 -9.96 7.81 37.64
CA ALA A 64 -10.92 8.53 36.79
C ALA A 64 -10.39 9.88 36.26
N SER A 65 -9.60 10.60 37.07
CA SER A 65 -8.93 11.84 36.65
C SER A 65 -7.89 11.61 35.58
N THR A 66 -7.12 10.52 35.67
CA THR A 66 -6.12 10.13 34.67
C THR A 66 -6.77 9.69 33.34
N ALA A 67 -7.84 8.88 33.41
CA ALA A 67 -8.63 8.52 32.25
C ALA A 67 -9.21 9.74 31.54
N THR A 68 -9.77 10.70 32.30
CA THR A 68 -10.29 11.97 31.78
C THR A 68 -9.19 12.77 31.06
N MET A 69 -8.01 12.89 31.67
CA MET A 69 -6.87 13.59 31.05
C MET A 69 -6.45 12.96 29.72
N HIS A 70 -6.35 11.62 29.67
CA HIS A 70 -5.97 10.91 28.45
C HIS A 70 -7.05 11.00 27.37
N VAL A 71 -8.33 10.89 27.74
CA VAL A 71 -9.45 11.05 26.80
C VAL A 71 -9.48 12.47 26.22
N ASN A 72 -9.28 13.50 27.04
CA ASN A 72 -9.24 14.88 26.56
C ASN A 72 -8.09 15.11 25.56
N ALA A 73 -6.90 14.55 25.82
CA ALA A 73 -5.78 14.63 24.88
C ALA A 73 -6.06 13.91 23.55
N LEU A 74 -6.78 12.78 23.57
CA LEU A 74 -7.20 12.06 22.37
C LEU A 74 -8.32 12.82 21.61
N GLU A 75 -9.22 13.46 22.33
CA GLU A 75 -10.29 14.29 21.77
C GLU A 75 -9.70 15.53 21.08
N GLU A 76 -8.77 16.23 21.74
CA GLU A 76 -8.07 17.40 21.19
C GLU A 76 -7.29 17.02 19.91
N ALA A 77 -6.71 15.82 19.86
CA ALA A 77 -6.05 15.28 18.68
C ALA A 77 -7.03 14.77 17.59
N GLY A 78 -8.34 14.83 17.81
CA GLY A 78 -9.35 14.32 16.87
C GLY A 78 -9.39 12.79 16.74
N LEU A 79 -8.75 12.05 17.63
CA LEU A 79 -8.70 10.57 17.60
C LEU A 79 -9.90 9.93 18.31
N VAL A 80 -10.54 10.67 19.19
CA VAL A 80 -11.74 10.28 19.95
C VAL A 80 -12.81 11.35 19.78
N LEU A 81 -14.03 10.93 19.51
CA LEU A 81 -15.23 11.76 19.55
C LEU A 81 -15.90 11.59 20.91
N THR A 82 -16.42 12.67 21.46
CA THR A 82 -17.14 12.63 22.72
C THR A 82 -18.52 13.25 22.62
N ALA A 83 -19.45 12.74 23.43
CA ALA A 83 -20.79 13.28 23.59
C ALA A 83 -21.23 13.20 25.03
N LEU A 84 -21.96 14.21 25.52
CA LEU A 84 -22.59 14.20 26.85
C LEU A 84 -23.94 13.49 26.75
N LYS A 85 -24.16 12.46 27.59
CA LYS A 85 -25.45 11.79 27.73
C LYS A 85 -25.95 11.89 29.16
N PRO A 86 -27.28 12.00 29.38
CA PRO A 86 -27.89 11.92 30.72
C PRO A 86 -27.52 10.56 31.38
N ALA A 87 -27.16 10.57 32.65
CA ALA A 87 -26.92 9.42 33.47
C ALA A 87 -27.83 9.45 34.72
N THR A 88 -27.80 8.36 35.52
CA THR A 88 -28.59 8.27 36.75
C THR A 88 -28.33 9.44 37.72
N ARG A 89 -27.13 10.01 37.68
CA ARG A 89 -26.76 11.25 38.39
C ARG A 89 -25.90 12.11 37.46
N GLY A 90 -26.46 13.23 36.95
CA GLY A 90 -25.77 14.23 36.13
C GLY A 90 -25.58 13.80 34.65
N LEU A 91 -24.49 14.28 34.06
CA LEU A 91 -24.10 14.00 32.68
C LEU A 91 -22.89 13.07 32.65
N GLN A 92 -22.88 12.13 31.70
CA GLN A 92 -21.79 11.20 31.46
C GLN A 92 -21.16 11.51 30.10
N LYS A 93 -19.83 11.59 30.03
CA LYS A 93 -19.08 11.78 28.80
C LYS A 93 -18.86 10.41 28.16
N ILE A 94 -19.50 10.19 27.00
CA ILE A 94 -19.36 8.99 26.18
C ILE A 94 -18.33 9.23 25.12
N CYS A 95 -17.41 8.29 24.94
CA CYS A 95 -16.28 8.35 24.03
C CYS A 95 -16.42 7.27 22.96
N ALA A 96 -16.06 7.58 21.72
CA ALA A 96 -15.97 6.65 20.60
C ALA A 96 -14.72 6.94 19.79
N ARG A 97 -14.09 5.91 19.25
CA ARG A 97 -12.93 6.06 18.35
C ARG A 97 -13.36 6.78 17.06
N ALA A 98 -12.67 7.86 16.67
CA ALA A 98 -13.00 8.66 15.51
C ALA A 98 -12.56 8.02 14.19
N HIS A 99 -11.40 7.37 14.18
CA HIS A 99 -10.76 6.81 12.99
C HIS A 99 -10.30 5.37 13.22
N ASP A 100 -10.29 4.59 12.15
CA ASP A 100 -9.85 3.19 12.16
C ASP A 100 -8.37 3.07 11.80
N GLN A 101 -7.86 4.05 11.02
CA GLN A 101 -6.49 4.14 10.58
C GLN A 101 -5.97 5.58 10.67
N VAL A 102 -4.68 5.74 10.91
CA VAL A 102 -3.96 7.01 10.82
C VAL A 102 -2.82 6.82 9.83
N LEU A 103 -2.83 7.57 8.72
CA LEU A 103 -1.77 7.60 7.73
C LEU A 103 -0.97 8.88 7.92
N ILE A 104 0.33 8.74 8.17
CA ILE A 104 1.25 9.86 8.32
C ILE A 104 2.05 9.98 7.04
N VAL A 105 1.89 11.13 6.35
CA VAL A 105 2.66 11.47 5.16
C VAL A 105 3.89 12.24 5.61
N LEU A 106 5.08 11.64 5.42
CA LEU A 106 6.35 12.28 5.70
C LEU A 106 6.76 13.20 4.56
N PRO A 107 7.50 14.30 4.82
CA PRO A 107 7.99 15.17 3.78
C PRO A 107 8.92 14.40 2.83
N GLU A 108 8.62 14.43 1.55
CA GLU A 108 9.65 14.24 0.54
C GLU A 108 10.52 15.51 0.60
N GLY A 109 11.85 15.37 0.73
CA GLY A 109 12.82 16.47 0.94
C GLY A 109 12.48 17.78 0.19
N GLU A 110 13.24 18.85 0.33
CA GLU A 110 12.93 20.22 -0.15
C GLU A 110 12.16 20.19 -1.49
N ARG A 111 10.86 20.51 -1.45
CA ARG A 111 10.04 20.70 -2.66
C ARG A 111 10.51 21.99 -3.33
N THR A 112 11.47 21.89 -4.24
CA THR A 112 11.54 22.84 -5.35
C THR A 112 10.18 22.81 -6.07
N SER A 113 9.84 23.83 -6.87
CA SER A 113 8.58 23.96 -7.61
C SER A 113 8.34 22.81 -8.63
N GLU A 114 8.56 21.58 -8.19
CA GLU A 114 8.45 20.37 -9.00
C GLU A 114 6.99 20.01 -9.25
N ASN A 115 6.67 19.75 -10.51
CA ASN A 115 5.38 19.22 -10.88
C ASN A 115 5.43 17.69 -10.84
N THR A 116 4.33 17.07 -10.43
CA THR A 116 4.19 15.62 -10.41
C THR A 116 3.03 15.17 -11.29
N VAL A 117 3.19 14.01 -11.91
CA VAL A 117 2.12 13.27 -12.59
C VAL A 117 2.14 11.84 -12.08
N ASP A 118 1.03 11.42 -11.49
CA ASP A 118 0.81 10.07 -11.02
C ASP A 118 -0.13 9.33 -11.98
N ILE A 119 0.20 8.09 -12.30
CA ILE A 119 -0.60 7.20 -13.13
C ILE A 119 -0.70 5.85 -12.44
N SER A 120 -1.91 5.47 -12.07
CA SER A 120 -2.21 4.15 -11.51
C SER A 120 -2.54 3.17 -12.63
N MET A 121 -1.91 2.00 -12.62
CA MET A 121 -2.06 0.93 -13.61
C MET A 121 -2.59 -0.32 -12.91
N PRO A 122 -3.81 -0.81 -13.24
CA PRO A 122 -4.31 -2.07 -12.71
C PRO A 122 -3.32 -3.20 -12.98
N ILE A 123 -3.10 -4.08 -12.01
CA ILE A 123 -2.09 -5.13 -12.14
C ILE A 123 -2.38 -6.10 -13.28
N GLY A 124 -3.66 -6.28 -13.66
CA GLY A 124 -4.07 -7.10 -14.81
C GLY A 124 -3.94 -6.42 -16.18
N ALA A 125 -3.54 -5.13 -16.23
CA ALA A 125 -3.43 -4.35 -17.46
C ALA A 125 -2.06 -4.48 -18.16
N TYR A 126 -1.31 -5.56 -17.90
CA TYR A 126 -0.08 -5.85 -18.61
C TYR A 126 -0.32 -6.07 -20.11
N VAL A 127 0.67 -5.72 -20.93
CA VAL A 127 0.65 -5.80 -22.39
C VAL A 127 1.42 -7.01 -22.93
N ASP A 128 2.34 -7.55 -22.12
CA ASP A 128 3.07 -8.80 -22.41
C ASP A 128 3.31 -9.55 -21.10
N CYS A 129 3.35 -10.87 -21.19
CA CYS A 129 3.68 -11.73 -20.06
C CYS A 129 4.45 -12.97 -20.54
N ARG A 130 5.42 -13.39 -19.74
CA ARG A 130 6.19 -14.62 -19.93
C ARG A 130 6.39 -15.24 -18.57
N VAL A 131 5.43 -16.04 -18.14
CA VAL A 131 5.40 -16.62 -16.79
C VAL A 131 5.56 -18.11 -16.80
N ARG A 132 6.13 -18.65 -15.74
CA ARG A 132 6.28 -20.10 -15.50
C ARG A 132 5.57 -20.50 -14.22
N PRO A 133 4.95 -21.68 -14.19
CA PRO A 133 4.35 -22.23 -12.98
C PRO A 133 5.38 -22.43 -11.82
N THR A 134 4.93 -22.31 -10.58
CA THR A 134 3.57 -22.05 -10.09
C THR A 134 3.09 -20.67 -10.51
N CYS A 135 1.87 -20.53 -11.01
CA CYS A 135 1.37 -19.23 -11.43
C CYS A 135 -0.17 -19.17 -11.39
N GLY A 136 -0.70 -17.95 -11.33
CA GLY A 136 -2.14 -17.72 -11.39
C GLY A 136 -2.53 -16.28 -11.22
N ILE A 137 -3.82 -16.03 -11.34
CA ILE A 137 -4.46 -14.72 -11.25
C ILE A 137 -5.72 -14.84 -10.39
N ALA A 138 -5.94 -13.90 -9.49
CA ALA A 138 -7.16 -13.79 -8.71
C ALA A 138 -7.75 -12.37 -8.76
N SER A 139 -9.07 -12.29 -8.80
CA SER A 139 -9.84 -11.06 -8.58
C SER A 139 -10.22 -10.93 -7.11
N GLU A 140 -10.99 -9.91 -6.76
CA GLU A 140 -11.60 -9.82 -5.42
C GLU A 140 -12.69 -10.88 -5.17
N HIS A 141 -13.16 -11.57 -6.22
CA HIS A 141 -14.30 -12.51 -6.15
C HIS A 141 -13.90 -13.97 -6.35
N GLY A 142 -12.72 -14.26 -6.90
CA GLY A 142 -12.29 -15.64 -7.20
C GLY A 142 -11.08 -15.70 -8.12
N ILE A 143 -10.67 -16.93 -8.41
CA ILE A 143 -9.61 -17.22 -9.36
C ILE A 143 -10.06 -16.88 -10.79
N ILE A 144 -9.15 -16.31 -11.57
CA ILE A 144 -9.33 -16.08 -13.00
C ILE A 144 -8.54 -17.17 -13.75
N GLY A 145 -9.22 -17.91 -14.62
CA GLY A 145 -8.63 -19.03 -15.34
C GLY A 145 -8.37 -20.25 -14.45
N GLN A 146 -7.23 -20.90 -14.63
CA GLN A 146 -6.82 -22.11 -13.92
C GLN A 146 -5.51 -21.91 -13.18
N PHE A 147 -5.34 -22.65 -12.06
CA PHE A 147 -4.06 -22.68 -11.35
C PHE A 147 -2.97 -23.31 -12.22
N ASP A 148 -1.76 -22.79 -12.11
CA ASP A 148 -0.55 -23.28 -12.78
C ASP A 148 -0.64 -23.32 -14.31
N ASP A 149 -1.57 -22.56 -14.87
CA ASP A 149 -1.77 -22.43 -16.30
C ASP A 149 -1.34 -21.04 -16.81
N PRO A 150 -0.18 -20.94 -17.49
CA PRO A 150 0.28 -19.66 -18.07
C PRO A 150 -0.68 -19.07 -19.11
N ASP A 151 -1.51 -19.89 -19.78
CA ASP A 151 -2.47 -19.40 -20.76
C ASP A 151 -3.60 -18.59 -20.11
N SER A 152 -3.87 -18.81 -18.83
CA SER A 152 -4.81 -18.01 -18.04
C SER A 152 -4.41 -16.53 -17.96
N PHE A 153 -3.13 -16.19 -18.19
CA PHE A 153 -2.65 -14.80 -18.24
C PHE A 153 -3.15 -14.05 -19.49
N TYR A 154 -3.71 -14.73 -20.48
CA TYR A 154 -4.36 -14.12 -21.65
C TYR A 154 -5.88 -14.04 -21.51
N ASP A 155 -6.46 -14.51 -20.40
CA ASP A 155 -7.89 -14.41 -20.15
C ASP A 155 -8.36 -12.92 -20.19
N PRO A 156 -9.46 -12.59 -20.89
CA PRO A 156 -10.01 -11.23 -20.91
C PRO A 156 -10.33 -10.66 -19.52
N GLU A 157 -10.76 -11.51 -18.58
CA GLU A 157 -11.06 -11.13 -17.20
C GLU A 157 -9.83 -10.73 -16.38
N ARG A 158 -8.61 -10.97 -16.89
CA ARG A 158 -7.36 -10.59 -16.21
C ARG A 158 -7.31 -9.11 -15.83
N ILE A 159 -8.06 -8.25 -16.52
CA ILE A 159 -8.13 -6.82 -16.21
C ILE A 159 -8.69 -6.55 -14.80
N ASN A 160 -9.46 -7.51 -14.25
CA ASN A 160 -10.02 -7.47 -12.91
C ASN A 160 -9.08 -8.09 -11.86
N ALA A 161 -7.84 -8.46 -12.23
CA ALA A 161 -6.87 -9.05 -11.32
C ALA A 161 -6.58 -8.13 -10.13
N GLN A 162 -6.55 -8.73 -8.94
CA GLN A 162 -6.18 -8.10 -7.68
C GLN A 162 -5.02 -8.82 -6.99
N LEU A 163 -4.68 -10.01 -7.45
CA LEU A 163 -3.47 -10.75 -7.12
C LEU A 163 -2.97 -11.46 -8.38
N ILE A 164 -1.69 -11.34 -8.66
CA ILE A 164 -0.97 -12.08 -9.72
C ILE A 164 0.24 -12.73 -9.07
N TRP A 165 0.45 -14.01 -9.34
CA TRP A 165 1.65 -14.71 -8.89
C TRP A 165 2.26 -15.57 -9.98
N PHE A 166 3.57 -15.73 -9.93
CA PHE A 166 4.32 -16.67 -10.79
C PHE A 166 5.70 -16.96 -10.20
N LYS A 167 6.20 -18.18 -10.51
CA LYS A 167 7.51 -18.63 -10.01
C LYS A 167 8.67 -17.92 -10.68
N GLN A 168 8.61 -17.71 -12.00
CA GLN A 168 9.69 -17.13 -12.80
C GLN A 168 9.14 -16.48 -14.07
N GLY A 169 9.87 -15.51 -14.63
CA GLY A 169 9.46 -14.78 -15.82
C GLY A 169 9.13 -13.34 -15.52
N SER A 170 8.27 -12.71 -16.33
CA SER A 170 7.96 -11.28 -16.18
C SER A 170 6.61 -10.90 -16.75
N VAL A 171 6.09 -9.77 -16.28
CA VAL A 171 4.95 -9.04 -16.84
C VAL A 171 5.41 -7.63 -17.25
N GLU A 172 4.89 -7.13 -18.38
CA GLU A 172 5.23 -5.80 -18.91
C GLU A 172 4.00 -4.90 -18.97
N TYR A 173 4.17 -3.67 -18.57
CA TYR A 173 3.14 -2.62 -18.59
C TYR A 173 3.59 -1.45 -19.44
N ARG A 174 2.64 -0.73 -20.07
CA ARG A 174 2.90 0.50 -20.82
C ARG A 174 2.13 1.65 -20.21
N PHE A 175 2.84 2.52 -19.52
CA PHE A 175 2.28 3.72 -18.90
C PHE A 175 2.26 4.87 -19.90
N PRO A 176 1.16 5.61 -20.07
CA PRO A 176 1.15 6.78 -20.93
C PRO A 176 2.14 7.82 -20.42
N ASN A 177 3.01 8.30 -21.30
CA ASN A 177 3.94 9.36 -20.95
C ASN A 177 3.23 10.71 -21.04
N ARG A 178 2.89 11.28 -19.88
CA ARG A 178 2.19 12.56 -19.75
C ARG A 178 3.12 13.72 -19.44
N MET A 179 4.43 13.57 -19.65
CA MET A 179 5.40 14.64 -19.42
C MET A 179 5.19 15.77 -20.43
N PRO A 180 5.08 17.05 -20.02
CA PRO A 180 4.99 18.18 -20.91
C PRO A 180 6.26 18.33 -21.78
N HIS A 181 6.12 18.78 -23.04
CA HIS A 181 7.24 18.95 -23.97
C HIS A 181 8.34 19.93 -23.50
N ASN A 182 7.98 20.87 -22.62
CA ASN A 182 8.91 21.86 -22.07
C ASN A 182 9.37 21.50 -20.65
N ALA A 183 9.23 20.24 -20.22
CA ALA A 183 9.62 19.80 -18.91
C ALA A 183 10.98 19.06 -18.93
N MET A 184 11.68 19.08 -17.81
CA MET A 184 12.86 18.28 -17.53
C MET A 184 12.52 17.29 -16.42
N LEU A 185 12.68 15.99 -16.69
CA LEU A 185 12.38 14.93 -15.74
C LEU A 185 13.48 14.88 -14.67
N HIS A 186 13.09 14.95 -13.40
CA HIS A 186 13.98 14.83 -12.25
C HIS A 186 14.01 13.43 -11.67
N SER A 187 12.85 12.75 -11.65
CA SER A 187 12.79 11.34 -11.27
C SER A 187 11.59 10.64 -11.88
N LEU A 188 11.75 9.35 -12.13
CA LEU A 188 10.69 8.40 -12.46
C LEU A 188 10.61 7.38 -11.33
N GLN A 189 9.41 7.14 -10.82
CA GLN A 189 9.21 6.24 -9.70
C GLN A 189 8.11 5.23 -10.05
N PHE A 190 8.26 3.99 -9.55
CA PHE A 190 7.24 2.95 -9.60
C PHE A 190 7.05 2.40 -8.20
N SER A 191 5.83 2.45 -7.68
CA SER A 191 5.48 1.84 -6.40
C SER A 191 4.39 0.80 -6.54
N MET A 192 4.54 -0.32 -5.83
CA MET A 192 3.63 -1.44 -5.84
C MET A 192 3.81 -2.31 -4.60
N GLU A 193 2.75 -3.02 -4.23
CA GLU A 193 2.83 -4.03 -3.18
C GLU A 193 3.21 -5.37 -3.78
N ILE A 194 4.33 -5.95 -3.33
CA ILE A 194 4.90 -7.20 -3.84
C ILE A 194 5.57 -8.01 -2.72
N CYS A 195 5.67 -9.33 -2.91
CA CYS A 195 6.51 -10.22 -2.12
C CYS A 195 6.95 -11.43 -2.96
N SER A 196 7.72 -12.35 -2.36
CA SER A 196 7.97 -13.68 -2.95
C SER A 196 6.68 -14.48 -3.08
N GLU A 197 6.73 -15.59 -3.80
CA GLU A 197 5.65 -16.59 -3.89
C GLU A 197 6.20 -17.96 -3.48
N ALA A 198 5.62 -18.54 -2.44
CA ALA A 198 5.97 -19.85 -1.92
C ALA A 198 4.73 -20.75 -1.84
N PRO A 199 4.89 -22.07 -1.90
CA PRO A 199 3.79 -22.98 -1.61
C PRO A 199 3.22 -22.70 -0.22
N LEU A 200 1.92 -22.36 -0.14
CA LEU A 200 1.22 -21.83 1.02
C LEU A 200 1.72 -20.40 1.31
N HIS A 201 2.55 -20.18 2.30
CA HIS A 201 3.37 -19.00 2.52
C HIS A 201 4.64 -19.37 3.31
N ASN A 202 5.69 -18.57 3.18
CA ASN A 202 6.94 -18.77 3.91
C ASN A 202 7.68 -17.44 4.03
N GLU A 203 7.80 -16.93 5.26
CA GLU A 203 8.46 -15.64 5.51
C GLU A 203 9.97 -15.66 5.22
N VAL A 204 10.59 -16.85 5.10
CA VAL A 204 12.00 -17.01 4.74
C VAL A 204 12.07 -17.72 3.38
N TRP A 205 11.76 -16.98 2.32
CA TRP A 205 11.70 -17.48 0.95
C TRP A 205 12.21 -16.43 -0.04
N PRO A 206 13.53 -16.21 -0.12
CA PRO A 206 14.08 -15.10 -0.87
C PRO A 206 13.81 -15.19 -2.36
N SER A 207 13.51 -14.06 -2.99
CA SER A 207 13.29 -13.91 -4.42
C SER A 207 13.86 -12.62 -4.96
N ASP A 208 14.63 -12.71 -6.06
CA ASP A 208 15.26 -11.57 -6.72
C ASP A 208 14.31 -10.95 -7.75
N ILE A 209 13.54 -9.97 -7.33
CA ILE A 209 12.57 -9.27 -8.16
C ILE A 209 13.26 -8.08 -8.83
N THR A 210 13.30 -8.10 -10.17
CA THR A 210 13.97 -7.09 -11.00
C THR A 210 12.96 -6.22 -11.72
N LEU A 211 13.25 -4.93 -11.81
CA LEU A 211 12.48 -3.96 -12.60
C LEU A 211 13.31 -3.43 -13.76
N TRP A 212 12.69 -3.35 -14.94
CA TRP A 212 13.25 -2.72 -16.15
C TRP A 212 12.37 -1.56 -16.57
N VAL A 213 12.99 -0.52 -17.08
CA VAL A 213 12.34 0.64 -17.69
C VAL A 213 12.86 0.80 -19.11
N ASN A 214 11.97 0.76 -20.12
CA ASN A 214 12.33 0.80 -21.54
C ASN A 214 13.48 -0.17 -21.87
N ASP A 215 13.35 -1.44 -21.41
CA ASP A 215 14.32 -2.53 -21.51
C ASP A 215 15.64 -2.34 -20.73
N MET A 216 15.86 -1.20 -20.08
CA MET A 216 17.01 -0.98 -19.22
C MET A 216 16.75 -1.56 -17.83
N GLU A 217 17.60 -2.47 -17.35
CA GLU A 217 17.53 -3.03 -15.99
C GLU A 217 17.90 -1.94 -14.98
N VAL A 218 16.90 -1.44 -14.25
CA VAL A 218 17.12 -0.37 -13.28
C VAL A 218 17.49 -0.87 -11.88
N GLY A 219 17.18 -2.12 -11.57
CA GLY A 219 17.67 -2.75 -10.34
C GLY A 219 16.81 -3.89 -9.84
N THR A 220 17.43 -4.69 -8.97
CA THR A 220 16.83 -5.87 -8.34
C THR A 220 16.67 -5.62 -6.84
N TRP A 221 15.51 -6.01 -6.31
CA TRP A 221 15.26 -6.12 -4.89
C TRP A 221 15.08 -7.57 -4.52
N THR A 222 15.77 -8.04 -3.47
CA THR A 222 15.57 -9.38 -2.94
C THR A 222 14.46 -9.33 -1.90
N SER A 223 13.31 -9.91 -2.24
CA SER A 223 12.22 -10.13 -1.29
C SER A 223 12.65 -11.12 -0.22
N PRO A 224 12.35 -10.89 1.07
CA PRO A 224 12.73 -11.82 2.13
C PRO A 224 11.90 -13.10 2.12
N GLY A 225 10.63 -13.03 1.70
CA GLY A 225 9.70 -14.14 1.78
C GLY A 225 8.32 -13.83 1.22
N ASP A 226 7.47 -14.81 1.34
CA ASP A 226 6.04 -14.78 1.08
C ASP A 226 5.29 -14.59 2.40
N LEU A 227 4.52 -13.51 2.51
CA LEU A 227 3.97 -13.04 3.76
C LEU A 227 2.53 -13.51 3.95
N GLY A 228 2.30 -14.23 5.05
CA GLY A 228 1.01 -14.82 5.43
C GLY A 228 0.85 -14.94 6.94
N GLY A 229 0.01 -15.88 7.37
CA GLY A 229 -0.31 -16.11 8.78
C GLY A 229 -1.40 -15.17 9.28
N ASP A 230 -1.20 -13.87 9.22
CA ASP A 230 -2.24 -12.87 9.48
C ASP A 230 -2.88 -12.43 8.16
N ARG A 231 -4.21 -12.27 8.15
CA ARG A 231 -4.94 -11.85 6.95
C ARG A 231 -4.56 -10.42 6.55
N GLY A 232 -4.24 -10.22 5.26
CA GLY A 232 -4.04 -8.90 4.70
C GLY A 232 -5.27 -8.01 4.86
N THR A 233 -5.04 -6.72 5.08
CA THR A 233 -6.08 -5.72 5.38
C THR A 233 -7.19 -5.65 4.32
N LEU A 234 -6.85 -5.90 3.05
CA LEU A 234 -7.74 -5.85 1.90
C LEU A 234 -7.99 -7.23 1.30
N THR A 235 -7.27 -8.25 1.77
CA THR A 235 -7.37 -9.61 1.26
C THR A 235 -8.79 -10.16 1.44
N PRO A 236 -9.46 -10.61 0.35
CA PRO A 236 -10.83 -11.08 0.40
C PRO A 236 -11.01 -12.28 1.33
N SER A 237 -12.20 -12.40 1.93
CA SER A 237 -12.51 -13.48 2.88
C SER A 237 -12.53 -14.87 2.26
N TRP A 238 -12.74 -14.98 0.95
CA TRP A 238 -12.73 -16.26 0.24
C TRP A 238 -11.31 -16.80 -0.01
N TRP A 239 -10.27 -15.93 0.06
CA TRP A 239 -8.87 -16.33 -0.08
C TRP A 239 -8.40 -17.02 1.21
N GLU A 240 -7.82 -18.20 1.07
CA GLU A 240 -7.47 -19.04 2.22
C GLU A 240 -6.33 -18.44 3.06
N GLU A 241 -6.41 -18.57 4.38
CA GLU A 241 -5.48 -17.93 5.32
C GLU A 241 -4.05 -18.47 5.24
N TRP A 242 -3.89 -19.69 4.74
CA TRP A 242 -2.57 -20.31 4.56
C TRP A 242 -1.86 -19.91 3.27
N ASN A 243 -2.48 -19.15 2.39
CA ASN A 243 -1.85 -18.60 1.20
C ASN A 243 -1.22 -17.22 1.49
N SER A 244 -0.48 -16.68 0.51
CA SER A 244 0.05 -15.31 0.54
C SER A 244 -1.05 -14.30 0.87
N GLN A 245 -0.87 -13.50 1.92
CA GLN A 245 -1.91 -12.59 2.40
C GLN A 245 -1.63 -11.14 2.03
N TYR A 246 -0.38 -10.73 1.98
CA TYR A 246 0.03 -9.36 1.72
C TYR A 246 1.50 -9.30 1.29
N GLY A 247 1.91 -8.15 0.80
CA GLY A 247 3.27 -7.86 0.41
C GLY A 247 3.86 -6.67 1.16
N LEU A 248 5.03 -6.26 0.69
CA LEU A 248 5.69 -5.03 1.11
C LEU A 248 5.50 -3.97 0.02
N LEU A 249 5.15 -2.75 0.43
CA LEU A 249 5.13 -1.63 -0.50
C LEU A 249 6.57 -1.28 -0.87
N LYS A 250 6.90 -1.45 -2.15
CA LYS A 250 8.24 -1.18 -2.67
C LYS A 250 8.20 -0.02 -3.67
N MET A 251 9.25 0.78 -3.67
CA MET A 251 9.39 1.90 -4.58
C MET A 251 10.75 1.87 -5.30
N TRP A 252 10.73 1.64 -6.61
CA TRP A 252 11.87 1.90 -7.48
C TRP A 252 11.87 3.36 -7.91
N LYS A 253 13.03 4.01 -7.83
CA LYS A 253 13.22 5.41 -8.24
C LYS A 253 14.43 5.52 -9.13
N VAL A 254 14.25 6.04 -10.36
CA VAL A 254 15.33 6.36 -11.31
C VAL A 254 15.55 7.86 -11.31
N THR A 255 16.80 8.29 -11.20
CA THR A 255 17.22 9.69 -11.15
C THR A 255 18.40 9.93 -12.09
N PRO A 256 18.85 11.17 -12.30
CA PRO A 256 20.10 11.45 -13.00
C PRO A 256 21.38 10.90 -12.29
N LYS A 257 21.27 10.46 -11.02
CA LYS A 257 22.39 9.96 -10.22
C LYS A 257 22.43 8.44 -10.10
N GLY A 258 21.42 7.73 -10.63
CA GLY A 258 21.30 6.28 -10.51
C GLY A 258 19.89 5.83 -10.13
N SER A 259 19.76 4.54 -9.87
CA SER A 259 18.49 3.89 -9.53
C SER A 259 18.51 3.34 -8.11
N PHE A 260 17.37 3.45 -7.44
CA PHE A 260 17.19 3.19 -6.00
C PHE A 260 15.97 2.33 -5.76
N VAL A 261 16.01 1.51 -4.72
CA VAL A 261 14.83 0.84 -4.13
C VAL A 261 14.70 1.32 -2.69
N ASP A 262 13.55 1.92 -2.34
CA ASP A 262 13.29 2.51 -1.00
C ASP A 262 14.42 3.42 -0.50
N GLY A 263 15.02 4.20 -1.40
CA GLY A 263 16.12 5.11 -1.08
C GLY A 263 17.52 4.49 -1.07
N VAL A 264 17.64 3.16 -1.16
CA VAL A 264 18.94 2.47 -1.26
C VAL A 264 19.32 2.34 -2.74
N GLN A 265 20.53 2.80 -3.10
CA GLN A 265 21.00 2.69 -4.48
C GLN A 265 21.26 1.22 -4.85
N VAL A 266 20.65 0.77 -5.93
CA VAL A 266 20.75 -0.61 -6.44
C VAL A 266 21.49 -0.72 -7.76
N SER A 267 21.57 0.39 -8.52
CA SER A 267 22.36 0.44 -9.76
C SER A 267 22.80 1.86 -10.11
N GLY A 268 23.75 1.99 -11.05
CA GLY A 268 24.15 3.26 -11.64
C GLY A 268 23.30 3.71 -12.82
N VAL A 269 22.26 2.97 -13.19
CA VAL A 269 21.38 3.29 -14.33
C VAL A 269 20.61 4.58 -14.04
N THR A 270 20.66 5.51 -14.99
CA THR A 270 20.10 6.85 -14.90
C THR A 270 18.85 7.04 -15.75
N LEU A 271 18.18 8.19 -15.62
CA LEU A 271 17.06 8.58 -16.49
C LEU A 271 17.47 8.64 -17.97
N ASP A 272 18.70 9.11 -18.27
CA ASP A 272 19.22 9.20 -19.63
C ASP A 272 19.38 7.80 -20.25
N ASP A 273 19.86 6.84 -19.49
CA ASP A 273 19.98 5.44 -19.92
C ASP A 273 18.62 4.84 -20.25
N CYS A 274 17.57 5.19 -19.50
CA CYS A 274 16.19 4.75 -19.71
C CYS A 274 15.52 5.41 -20.92
N ARG A 275 16.13 6.44 -21.54
CA ARG A 275 15.66 7.09 -22.77
C ARG A 275 14.19 7.52 -22.72
N ILE A 276 13.79 8.18 -21.63
CA ILE A 276 12.43 8.67 -21.46
C ILE A 276 12.22 9.88 -22.38
N GLY A 277 11.57 9.67 -23.53
CA GLY A 277 11.23 10.72 -24.48
C GLY A 277 9.98 11.52 -24.11
N TYR A 278 9.49 12.33 -25.05
CA TYR A 278 8.21 13.02 -24.94
C TYR A 278 7.12 12.26 -25.68
N GLY A 279 5.95 12.14 -25.06
CA GLY A 279 4.82 11.41 -25.64
C GLY A 279 5.01 9.90 -25.65
N GLY A 280 4.07 9.17 -26.26
CA GLY A 280 4.09 7.71 -26.29
C GLY A 280 3.86 7.09 -24.91
N PHE A 281 4.68 6.11 -24.57
CA PHE A 281 4.58 5.39 -23.30
C PHE A 281 5.95 5.17 -22.65
N VAL A 282 5.94 4.87 -21.37
CA VAL A 282 7.07 4.31 -20.63
C VAL A 282 6.78 2.83 -20.41
N SER A 283 7.65 1.94 -20.93
CA SER A 283 7.56 0.53 -20.65
C SER A 283 8.15 0.24 -19.27
N MET A 284 7.43 -0.52 -18.46
CA MET A 284 7.88 -1.06 -17.17
C MET A 284 7.68 -2.56 -17.19
N ARG A 285 8.77 -3.33 -17.05
CA ARG A 285 8.73 -4.78 -16.91
C ARG A 285 9.19 -5.17 -15.51
N LEU A 286 8.47 -6.08 -14.90
CA LEU A 286 8.74 -6.59 -13.55
C LEU A 286 8.79 -8.11 -13.58
N GLY A 287 9.77 -8.71 -12.90
CA GLY A 287 9.87 -10.17 -12.90
C GLY A 287 11.15 -10.72 -12.30
N ILE A 288 11.34 -12.03 -12.47
CA ILE A 288 12.46 -12.81 -11.97
C ILE A 288 13.26 -13.31 -13.17
N LYS A 289 14.55 -12.95 -13.22
CA LYS A 289 15.46 -13.32 -14.31
C LYS A 289 15.71 -14.82 -14.33
N ASP A 290 16.01 -15.35 -15.53
CA ASP A 290 16.39 -16.76 -15.69
C ASP A 290 17.66 -17.13 -14.91
N ASN A 291 18.56 -16.17 -14.72
CA ASN A 291 19.80 -16.30 -13.98
C ASN A 291 19.78 -15.65 -12.57
N ALA A 292 18.60 -15.43 -11.99
CA ALA A 292 18.47 -14.91 -10.63
C ALA A 292 19.12 -15.88 -9.63
N ALA A 293 19.79 -15.36 -8.62
CA ALA A 293 20.39 -16.17 -7.56
C ALA A 293 19.30 -16.78 -6.65
N ASN A 294 18.22 -16.02 -6.43
CA ASN A 294 17.08 -16.45 -5.63
C ASN A 294 15.81 -16.48 -6.52
N VAL A 295 15.32 -17.69 -6.82
CA VAL A 295 14.09 -17.91 -7.61
C VAL A 295 12.98 -18.35 -6.66
N GLY A 296 12.49 -17.41 -5.88
CA GLY A 296 11.41 -17.62 -4.90
C GLY A 296 10.04 -17.16 -5.37
N GLY A 297 9.80 -17.04 -6.70
CA GLY A 297 8.53 -16.54 -7.20
C GLY A 297 8.25 -15.07 -6.85
N MET A 298 7.11 -14.57 -7.28
CA MET A 298 6.63 -13.25 -6.87
C MET A 298 5.12 -13.16 -6.88
N ASN A 299 4.59 -12.39 -5.93
CA ASN A 299 3.23 -11.91 -5.87
C ASN A 299 3.19 -10.42 -6.19
N ILE A 300 2.17 -9.97 -6.95
CA ILE A 300 1.84 -8.56 -7.21
C ILE A 300 0.41 -8.35 -6.71
N PHE A 301 0.23 -7.41 -5.79
CA PHE A 301 -1.07 -7.09 -5.19
C PHE A 301 -1.66 -5.84 -5.84
N GLY A 302 -2.97 -5.86 -6.09
CA GLY A 302 -3.77 -4.74 -6.54
C GLY A 302 -4.48 -4.04 -5.38
N ARG A 303 -5.23 -3.00 -5.70
CA ARG A 303 -5.87 -2.12 -4.70
C ARG A 303 -6.92 -2.78 -3.78
N GLN A 304 -7.36 -4.00 -4.08
CA GLN A 304 -8.37 -4.74 -3.32
C GLN A 304 -7.83 -6.04 -2.75
N PHE A 305 -6.51 -6.17 -2.68
CA PHE A 305 -5.82 -7.31 -2.10
C PHE A 305 -4.55 -6.84 -1.35
N GLY A 306 -4.10 -7.58 -0.33
CA GLY A 306 -2.92 -7.22 0.46
C GLY A 306 -3.20 -6.17 1.53
N ASN A 307 -2.26 -5.25 1.73
CA ASN A 307 -2.31 -4.25 2.79
C ASN A 307 -2.45 -2.81 2.29
N TYR A 308 -2.16 -2.54 1.02
CA TYR A 308 -2.11 -1.18 0.47
C TYR A 308 -3.17 -0.98 -0.62
N PRO A 309 -4.08 0.03 -0.49
CA PRO A 309 -5.18 0.25 -1.45
C PRO A 309 -4.69 0.92 -2.74
N GLN A 310 -3.68 0.36 -3.38
CA GLN A 310 -3.12 0.87 -4.63
C GLN A 310 -2.84 -0.26 -5.63
N ASP A 311 -2.88 0.08 -6.90
CA ASP A 311 -2.29 -0.69 -7.99
C ASP A 311 -0.83 -0.28 -8.20
N ILE A 312 -0.22 -0.65 -9.35
CA ILE A 312 1.11 -0.13 -9.71
C ILE A 312 1.00 1.35 -10.00
N VAL A 313 1.72 2.20 -9.27
CA VAL A 313 1.72 3.65 -9.48
C VAL A 313 3.03 4.06 -10.10
N MET A 314 2.97 4.68 -11.30
CA MET A 314 4.07 5.41 -11.88
C MET A 314 3.96 6.89 -11.51
N ARG A 315 5.02 7.47 -10.92
CA ARG A 315 5.15 8.90 -10.65
C ARG A 315 6.30 9.50 -11.44
N MET A 316 6.00 10.58 -12.15
CA MET A 316 6.98 11.42 -12.83
C MET A 316 7.12 12.74 -12.09
N VAL A 317 8.33 13.08 -11.67
CA VAL A 317 8.65 14.36 -11.03
C VAL A 317 9.47 15.18 -12.01
N PHE A 318 9.02 16.40 -12.36
CA PHE A 318 9.64 17.21 -13.38
C PHE A 318 9.54 18.71 -13.08
N GLU A 319 10.44 19.49 -13.67
CA GLU A 319 10.40 20.94 -13.68
C GLU A 319 10.00 21.44 -15.07
N ARG A 320 9.11 22.43 -15.14
CA ARG A 320 8.79 23.10 -16.40
C ARG A 320 9.84 24.16 -16.70
N ARG A 321 10.48 24.08 -17.87
CA ARG A 321 11.34 25.17 -18.34
C ARG A 321 10.48 26.40 -18.58
N GLN A 322 10.83 27.52 -17.98
CA GLN A 322 10.20 28.80 -18.31
C GLN A 322 10.48 29.07 -19.80
N ARG A 323 9.45 29.50 -20.55
CA ARG A 323 9.65 30.02 -21.89
C ARG A 323 10.37 31.34 -21.75
N ASP A 324 11.58 31.43 -22.28
CA ASP A 324 12.25 32.70 -22.53
C ASP A 324 11.47 33.52 -23.57
#